data_5ccac5a5761dfd9c22d56c18c2c3257d
#
_entry.id   5ccac5a5761dfd9c22d56c18c2c3257d
#
_cell.length_a   1.000
_cell.length_b   1.000
_cell.length_c   1.000
_cell.angle_alpha   90.00
_cell.angle_beta   90.00
_cell.angle_gamma   90.00
#
_symmetry.space_group_name_H-M   'P 1'
#
loop_
_entity.id
_entity.type
_entity.pdbx_description
1 polymer ?
#
loop_
_entity_poly.entity_id
_entity_poly.type
_entity_poly.pdbx_seq_one_letter_code
_entity_poly.pdbx_strand_id
1 'polypeptide(L)'
;MDITDCKIIELPKIVDPRGNLSIIEQLKQIPFEIKRVYWIYDVPGGMDRGEHAYKENQEFIVALSGSFDVVLDDGKNKCVFPLNRSYKGLYVTKGIWLSLIHI
;
A
#
# COMPACT_ATOMS: atom_id res chain seq x y z
N MET A 1 12.12 -8.14 -11.14
CA MET A 1 11.23 -7.64 -10.10
C MET A 1 10.64 -8.81 -9.37
N ASP A 2 10.77 -8.80 -8.08
CA ASP A 2 10.44 -9.95 -7.26
C ASP A 2 9.50 -9.53 -6.15
N ILE A 3 8.52 -10.37 -5.85
CA ILE A 3 7.54 -10.12 -4.79
C ILE A 3 8.20 -9.96 -3.42
N THR A 4 9.39 -10.55 -3.23
CA THR A 4 10.15 -10.42 -1.99
C THR A 4 10.74 -9.03 -1.78
N ASP A 5 10.76 -8.18 -2.81
CA ASP A 5 11.16 -6.78 -2.68
C ASP A 5 10.03 -5.91 -2.15
N CYS A 6 8.82 -6.44 -2.09
CA CYS A 6 7.66 -5.77 -1.51
C CYS A 6 7.58 -6.08 -0.03
N LYS A 7 7.24 -5.11 0.79
CA LYS A 7 7.23 -5.31 2.25
C LYS A 7 6.32 -4.33 2.96
N ILE A 8 5.86 -4.76 4.13
CA ILE A 8 5.15 -3.89 5.06
C ILE A 8 6.18 -2.97 5.73
N ILE A 9 5.85 -1.68 5.75
CA ILE A 9 6.65 -0.68 6.45
C ILE A 9 5.78 -0.08 7.54
N GLU A 10 6.26 -0.10 8.79
CA GLU A 10 5.60 0.59 9.88
C GLU A 10 6.03 2.04 9.88
N LEU A 11 5.04 2.93 9.89
CA LEU A 11 5.27 4.37 9.93
C LEU A 11 5.44 4.84 11.36
N PRO A 12 6.12 5.97 11.59
CA PRO A 12 6.12 6.60 12.90
C PRO A 12 4.69 6.84 13.39
N LYS A 13 4.43 6.50 14.63
CA LYS A 13 3.11 6.68 15.24
C LYS A 13 3.26 7.57 16.45
N ILE A 14 2.87 8.82 16.30
CA ILE A 14 2.91 9.78 17.40
C ILE A 14 1.58 9.69 18.13
N VAL A 15 1.62 9.14 19.34
CA VAL A 15 0.42 8.91 20.14
C VAL A 15 0.06 10.18 20.91
N ASP A 16 -1.21 10.58 20.84
CA ASP A 16 -1.71 11.78 21.49
C ASP A 16 -3.17 11.54 21.90
N PRO A 17 -3.61 12.00 23.09
CA PRO A 17 -5.01 11.84 23.49
C PRO A 17 -6.02 12.47 22.54
N ARG A 18 -5.60 13.45 21.74
CA ARG A 18 -6.46 14.09 20.73
C ARG A 18 -6.51 13.31 19.40
N GLY A 19 -5.75 12.23 19.30
CA GLY A 19 -5.63 11.40 18.09
C GLY A 19 -4.16 11.22 17.74
N ASN A 20 -3.88 10.11 17.05
CA ASN A 20 -2.52 9.76 16.67
C ASN A 20 -2.16 10.34 15.31
N LEU A 21 -0.87 10.56 15.08
CA LEU A 21 -0.34 11.08 13.83
C LEU A 21 0.72 10.14 13.28
N SER A 22 0.67 9.88 11.97
CA SER A 22 1.73 9.15 11.28
C SER A 22 2.25 9.98 10.13
N ILE A 23 3.49 9.73 9.73
CA ILE A 23 4.23 10.58 8.78
C ILE A 23 4.79 9.73 7.66
N ILE A 24 4.65 10.22 6.43
CA ILE A 24 5.33 9.69 5.25
C ILE A 24 6.09 10.85 4.61
N GLU A 25 7.41 10.71 4.54
CA GLU A 25 8.26 11.64 3.80
C GLU A 25 9.05 10.86 2.76
N GLN A 26 9.11 11.39 1.54
CA GLN A 26 9.87 10.72 0.48
C GLN A 26 11.32 10.52 0.90
N LEU A 27 11.87 9.36 0.53
CA LEU A 27 13.25 8.97 0.81
C LEU A 27 13.60 8.87 2.30
N LYS A 28 12.59 8.87 3.19
CA LYS A 28 12.76 8.63 4.61
C LYS A 28 12.05 7.37 5.05
N GLN A 29 10.72 7.40 5.19
CA GLN A 29 9.95 6.21 5.54
C GLN A 29 9.78 5.29 4.35
N ILE A 30 9.76 5.84 3.15
CA ILE A 30 9.63 5.09 1.89
C ILE A 30 10.87 5.34 1.03
N PRO A 31 11.29 4.34 0.20
CA PRO A 31 12.56 4.43 -0.53
C PRO A 31 12.45 5.07 -1.92
N PHE A 32 11.55 6.04 -2.10
CA PHE A 32 11.37 6.68 -3.40
C PHE A 32 10.83 8.10 -3.26
N GLU A 33 10.94 8.88 -4.33
CA GLU A 33 10.34 10.21 -4.42
C GLU A 33 8.85 10.09 -4.70
N ILE A 34 8.05 10.88 -3.99
CA ILE A 34 6.60 10.92 -4.21
C ILE A 34 6.32 11.80 -5.42
N LYS A 35 5.77 11.21 -6.47
CA LYS A 35 5.40 11.91 -7.69
C LYS A 35 3.91 12.19 -7.75
N ARG A 36 3.11 11.36 -7.14
CA ARG A 36 1.65 11.48 -7.13
C ARG A 36 1.09 10.86 -5.86
N VAL A 37 0.06 11.48 -5.30
CA VAL A 37 -0.72 10.94 -4.20
C VAL A 37 -2.16 10.85 -4.66
N TYR A 38 -2.78 9.70 -4.44
CA TYR A 38 -4.20 9.53 -4.72
C TYR A 38 -4.83 8.60 -3.71
N TRP A 39 -6.14 8.61 -3.61
CA TRP A 39 -6.85 7.73 -2.70
C TRP A 39 -8.12 7.21 -3.35
N ILE A 40 -8.54 6.05 -2.90
CA ILE A 40 -9.73 5.35 -3.41
C ILE A 40 -10.76 5.37 -2.29
N TYR A 41 -12.00 5.69 -2.63
CA TYR A 41 -13.08 5.75 -1.66
C TYR A 41 -14.41 5.41 -2.33
N ASP A 42 -15.42 5.13 -1.51
CA ASP A 42 -16.77 4.80 -1.99
C ASP A 42 -16.81 3.60 -2.93
N VAL A 43 -15.97 2.60 -2.68
CA VAL A 43 -15.95 1.37 -3.48
C VAL A 43 -17.17 0.53 -3.10
N PRO A 44 -18.03 0.16 -4.08
CA PRO A 44 -19.16 -0.72 -3.80
C PRO A 44 -18.70 -2.06 -3.25
N GLY A 45 -19.48 -2.63 -2.33
CA GLY A 45 -19.15 -3.93 -1.74
C GLY A 45 -18.96 -5.01 -2.80
N GLY A 46 -17.92 -5.82 -2.64
CA GLY A 46 -17.60 -6.90 -3.56
C GLY A 46 -16.86 -6.50 -4.82
N MET A 47 -16.51 -5.23 -4.98
CA MET A 47 -15.75 -4.76 -6.13
C MET A 47 -14.26 -4.74 -5.83
N ASP A 48 -13.45 -5.05 -6.83
CA ASP A 48 -12.00 -4.96 -6.77
C ASP A 48 -11.53 -3.65 -7.42
N ARG A 49 -10.35 -3.20 -7.03
CA ARG A 49 -9.75 -1.97 -7.56
C ARG A 49 -8.27 -2.14 -7.78
N GLY A 50 -7.69 -1.26 -8.60
CA GLY A 50 -6.24 -1.16 -8.76
C GLY A 50 -5.58 -2.28 -9.55
N GLU A 51 -6.32 -3.03 -10.34
CA GLU A 51 -5.77 -4.14 -11.12
C GLU A 51 -4.80 -3.64 -12.18
N HIS A 52 -3.53 -3.50 -11.80
CA HIS A 52 -2.51 -2.97 -12.70
C HIS A 52 -1.11 -3.43 -12.29
N ALA A 53 -0.15 -3.22 -13.19
CA ALA A 53 1.26 -3.34 -12.91
C ALA A 53 1.98 -2.16 -13.56
N TYR A 54 2.81 -1.47 -12.77
CA TYR A 54 3.65 -0.38 -13.30
C TYR A 54 5.04 -0.91 -13.63
N LYS A 55 5.52 -0.61 -14.83
CA LYS A 55 6.87 -1.02 -15.26
C LYS A 55 7.96 -0.24 -14.55
N GLU A 56 7.72 1.04 -14.31
CA GLU A 56 8.73 1.97 -13.78
C GLU A 56 8.39 2.56 -12.42
N ASN A 57 7.11 2.57 -12.04
CA ASN A 57 6.67 3.23 -10.82
C ASN A 57 6.69 2.30 -9.61
N GLN A 58 7.00 2.88 -8.48
CA GLN A 58 6.89 2.25 -7.17
C GLN A 58 5.65 2.82 -6.47
N GLU A 59 5.09 2.07 -5.53
CA GLU A 59 3.91 2.49 -4.79
C GLU A 59 4.08 2.24 -3.30
N PHE A 60 3.39 3.05 -2.51
CA PHE A 60 3.18 2.81 -1.09
C PHE A 60 1.70 2.94 -0.79
N ILE A 61 1.12 1.88 -0.22
CA ILE A 61 -0.32 1.75 -0.04
C ILE A 61 -0.65 1.68 1.44
N VAL A 62 -1.59 2.52 1.89
CA VAL A 62 -2.01 2.59 3.30
C VAL A 62 -3.53 2.54 3.37
N ALA A 63 -4.06 1.82 4.36
CA ALA A 63 -5.48 1.86 4.69
C ALA A 63 -5.71 3.02 5.68
N LEU A 64 -6.23 4.15 5.19
CA LEU A 64 -6.51 5.30 6.04
C LEU A 64 -7.72 5.04 6.94
N SER A 65 -8.67 4.23 6.49
CA SER A 65 -9.81 3.78 7.29
C SER A 65 -10.21 2.39 6.82
N GLY A 66 -10.85 1.62 7.70
CA GLY A 66 -11.29 0.29 7.36
C GLY A 66 -10.14 -0.67 7.10
N SER A 67 -10.37 -1.62 6.20
CA SER A 67 -9.39 -2.64 5.87
C SER A 67 -9.60 -3.15 4.44
N PHE A 68 -8.54 -3.68 3.86
CA PHE A 68 -8.60 -4.38 2.58
C PHE A 68 -7.38 -5.27 2.44
N ASP A 69 -7.42 -6.14 1.45
CA ASP A 69 -6.29 -7.00 1.10
C ASP A 69 -5.66 -6.53 -0.20
N VAL A 70 -4.33 -6.55 -0.24
CA VAL A 70 -3.57 -6.29 -1.46
C VAL A 70 -3.03 -7.60 -1.98
N VAL A 71 -3.41 -7.97 -3.20
CA VAL A 71 -2.89 -9.15 -3.88
C VAL A 71 -1.77 -8.72 -4.80
N LEU A 72 -0.60 -9.31 -4.61
CA LEU A 72 0.58 -9.07 -5.45
C LEU A 72 0.91 -10.32 -6.25
N ASP A 73 1.33 -10.13 -7.50
CA ASP A 73 1.71 -11.22 -8.39
C ASP A 73 2.92 -10.76 -9.22
N ASP A 74 4.02 -11.52 -9.13
CA ASP A 74 5.24 -11.23 -9.89
C ASP A 74 5.39 -12.11 -11.14
N GLY A 75 4.34 -12.87 -11.48
CA GLY A 75 4.35 -13.80 -12.59
C GLY A 75 4.78 -15.22 -12.21
N LYS A 76 5.37 -15.40 -11.04
CA LYS A 76 5.80 -16.70 -10.50
C LYS A 76 5.11 -17.00 -9.18
N ASN A 77 5.03 -16.03 -8.30
CA ASN A 77 4.46 -16.17 -6.96
C ASN A 77 3.36 -15.13 -6.74
N LYS A 78 2.41 -15.50 -5.91
CA LYS A 78 1.31 -14.63 -5.52
C LYS A 78 1.31 -14.52 -4.00
N CYS A 79 1.04 -13.32 -3.50
CA CYS A 79 1.02 -13.05 -2.07
C CYS A 79 -0.12 -12.07 -1.74
N VAL A 80 -0.69 -12.21 -0.54
CA VAL A 80 -1.76 -11.34 -0.06
C VAL A 80 -1.28 -10.62 1.21
N PHE A 81 -1.41 -9.30 1.22
CA PHE A 81 -1.08 -8.47 2.37
C PHE A 81 -2.34 -7.78 2.88
N PRO A 82 -2.82 -8.11 4.09
CA PRO A 82 -3.93 -7.36 4.68
C PRO A 82 -3.45 -6.01 5.20
N LEU A 83 -4.18 -4.95 4.89
CA LEU A 83 -3.92 -3.62 5.41
C LEU A 83 -5.12 -3.16 6.22
N ASN A 84 -4.92 -2.90 7.50
CA ASN A 84 -5.99 -2.58 8.44
C ASN A 84 -5.60 -1.54 9.50
N ARG A 85 -4.47 -0.86 9.31
CA ARG A 85 -4.00 0.17 10.24
C ARG A 85 -3.37 1.32 9.46
N SER A 86 -3.65 2.54 9.91
CA SER A 86 -3.14 3.75 9.23
C SER A 86 -1.64 3.97 9.41
N TYR A 87 -1.01 3.28 10.35
CA TYR A 87 0.44 3.41 10.59
C TYR A 87 1.26 2.30 9.93
N LYS A 88 0.65 1.48 9.11
CA LYS A 88 1.33 0.44 8.35
C LYS A 88 0.98 0.57 6.88
N GLY A 89 1.98 0.47 6.04
CA GLY A 89 1.77 0.50 4.60
C GLY A 89 2.53 -0.60 3.89
N LEU A 90 2.13 -0.86 2.66
CA LEU A 90 2.79 -1.84 1.80
C LEU A 90 3.60 -1.11 0.74
N TYR A 91 4.91 -1.34 0.75
CA TYR A 91 5.79 -0.92 -0.33
C TYR A 91 5.72 -1.94 -1.46
N VAL A 92 5.42 -1.47 -2.67
CA VAL A 92 5.37 -2.30 -3.87
C VAL A 92 6.41 -1.78 -4.85
N THR A 93 7.36 -2.65 -5.19
CA THR A 93 8.38 -2.31 -6.19
C THR A 93 7.77 -2.34 -7.60
N LYS A 94 8.50 -1.80 -8.58
CA LYS A 94 8.04 -1.77 -9.97
C LYS A 94 7.91 -3.18 -10.55
N GLY A 95 7.02 -3.32 -11.53
CA GLY A 95 6.87 -4.57 -12.26
C GLY A 95 6.00 -5.63 -11.59
N ILE A 96 5.36 -5.31 -10.48
CA ILE A 96 4.48 -6.24 -9.74
C ILE A 96 3.03 -5.92 -10.09
N TRP A 97 2.27 -6.94 -10.47
CA TRP A 97 0.83 -6.81 -10.65
C TRP A 97 0.16 -6.76 -9.29
N LEU A 98 -0.78 -5.85 -9.12
CA LEU A 98 -1.51 -5.74 -7.86
C LEU A 98 -3.00 -5.54 -8.07
N SER A 99 -3.76 -5.97 -7.07
CA SER A 99 -5.19 -5.77 -6.99
C SER A 99 -5.58 -5.54 -5.54
N LEU A 100 -6.57 -4.69 -5.32
CA LEU A 100 -7.15 -4.43 -4.00
C LEU A 100 -8.49 -5.13 -3.92
N ILE A 101 -8.64 -6.02 -2.94
CA ILE A 101 -9.85 -6.82 -2.75
C ILE A 101 -10.37 -6.68 -1.33
N HIS A 102 -11.62 -7.06 -1.11
CA HIS A 102 -12.28 -7.03 0.22
C HIS A 102 -12.29 -5.63 0.84
N ILE A 103 -12.43 -4.63 0.00
CA ILE A 103 -12.43 -3.22 0.41
C ILE A 103 -13.68 -2.90 1.24
#